data_970ddf7bd7640e4cfdc4375ddc9ccef1
#
_entry.id   970ddf7bd7640e4cfdc4375ddc9ccef1
#
_cell.length_a   1.000
_cell.length_b   1.000
_cell.length_c   1.000
_cell.angle_alpha   90.00
_cell.angle_beta   90.00
_cell.angle_gamma   90.00
#
_symmetry.space_group_name_H-M   'P 1'
#
loop_
_entity.id
_entity.type
_entity.pdbx_description
1 polymer ?
#
loop_
_entity_poly.entity_id
_entity_poly.type
_entity_poly.pdbx_seq_one_letter_code
_entity_poly.pdbx_strand_id
1 'polypeptide(L)'
;MKTSSLGLRLILLACLSISVALIATTIVLNTLFHNFFEERIFAELDRDLIQLTANLSIGQNGSISVAPLTNPRFGLPFSGLYWQAFEPGNQALVSRSLWGEAYEFSANPIAGQRTRSEIHSSQGVPLLITGWTILIGDGELQRSITLSVATNESEVIEATAKFRSAFILWLILMFLGLIMASWVQVRLGLVPLETLRKKVEQVRSGAKDKLDGPFPLEVQPLAGEVNELLA
;
A
#
# COMPACT_ATOMS: atom_id res chain seq x y z
N MET A 1 -14.17 -33.02 27.88
CA MET A 1 -14.08 -31.68 27.24
C MET A 1 -13.69 -30.67 28.29
N LYS A 2 -12.44 -30.16 28.26
CA LYS A 2 -11.97 -29.13 29.20
C LYS A 2 -12.82 -27.87 28.97
N THR A 3 -13.61 -27.47 29.95
CA THR A 3 -14.34 -26.20 29.94
C THR A 3 -13.35 -25.08 29.91
N SER A 4 -13.11 -24.52 28.72
CA SER A 4 -12.28 -23.30 28.57
C SER A 4 -12.90 -22.21 29.44
N SER A 5 -12.10 -21.58 30.32
CA SER A 5 -12.56 -20.48 31.15
C SER A 5 -13.17 -19.37 30.30
N LEU A 6 -14.22 -18.69 30.81
CA LEU A 6 -14.89 -17.58 30.13
C LEU A 6 -13.86 -16.53 29.64
N GLY A 7 -12.85 -16.26 30.49
CA GLY A 7 -11.75 -15.35 30.14
C GLY A 7 -10.95 -15.77 28.90
N LEU A 8 -10.68 -17.08 28.77
CA LEU A 8 -9.94 -17.58 27.58
C LEU A 8 -10.76 -17.39 26.29
N ARG A 9 -12.09 -17.65 26.36
CA ARG A 9 -12.99 -17.44 25.20
C ARG A 9 -13.05 -15.96 24.78
N LEU A 10 -13.15 -15.05 25.76
CA LEU A 10 -13.15 -13.60 25.49
C LEU A 10 -11.84 -13.14 24.88
N ILE A 11 -10.70 -13.61 25.39
CA ILE A 11 -9.38 -13.27 24.82
C ILE A 11 -9.25 -13.82 23.39
N LEU A 12 -9.68 -15.06 23.13
CA LEU A 12 -9.63 -15.64 21.78
C LEU A 12 -10.51 -14.85 20.77
N LEU A 13 -11.71 -14.45 21.19
CA LEU A 13 -12.59 -13.63 20.36
C LEU A 13 -11.98 -12.24 20.11
N ALA A 14 -11.39 -11.62 21.14
CA ALA A 14 -10.69 -10.36 20.98
C ALA A 14 -9.48 -10.49 20.03
N CYS A 15 -8.64 -11.51 20.18
CA CYS A 15 -7.54 -11.78 19.29
C CYS A 15 -8.01 -11.98 17.85
N LEU A 16 -9.09 -12.73 17.63
CA LEU A 16 -9.65 -12.96 16.31
C LEU A 16 -10.15 -11.65 15.68
N SER A 17 -10.93 -10.85 16.43
CA SER A 17 -11.47 -9.58 15.93
C SER A 17 -10.37 -8.57 15.62
N ILE A 18 -9.34 -8.46 16.47
CA ILE A 18 -8.18 -7.60 16.25
C ILE A 18 -7.40 -8.06 15.00
N SER A 19 -7.18 -9.37 14.86
CA SER A 19 -6.49 -9.93 13.69
C SER A 19 -7.22 -9.62 12.40
N VAL A 20 -8.55 -9.84 12.36
CA VAL A 20 -9.37 -9.53 11.17
C VAL A 20 -9.32 -8.04 10.84
N ALA A 21 -9.45 -7.17 11.84
CA ALA A 21 -9.38 -5.72 11.64
C ALA A 21 -8.03 -5.28 11.10
N LEU A 22 -6.91 -5.80 11.63
CA LEU A 22 -5.57 -5.46 11.17
C LEU A 22 -5.29 -5.99 9.76
N ILE A 23 -5.74 -7.20 9.44
CA ILE A 23 -5.61 -7.77 8.08
C ILE A 23 -6.38 -6.90 7.09
N ALA A 24 -7.63 -6.55 7.40
CA ALA A 24 -8.45 -5.69 6.55
C ALA A 24 -7.78 -4.31 6.34
N THR A 25 -7.29 -3.69 7.42
CA THR A 25 -6.54 -2.43 7.34
C THR A 25 -5.30 -2.55 6.48
N THR A 26 -4.54 -3.65 6.61
CA THR A 26 -3.33 -3.90 5.82
C THR A 26 -3.66 -4.03 4.33
N ILE A 27 -4.71 -4.76 3.97
CA ILE A 27 -5.14 -4.91 2.57
C ILE A 27 -5.53 -3.55 1.98
N VAL A 28 -6.40 -2.80 2.67
CA VAL A 28 -6.86 -1.48 2.21
C VAL A 28 -5.69 -0.52 2.04
N LEU A 29 -4.80 -0.46 3.04
CA LEU A 29 -3.67 0.45 2.99
C LEU A 29 -2.67 0.08 1.89
N ASN A 30 -2.37 -1.22 1.72
CA ASN A 30 -1.49 -1.68 0.65
C ASN A 30 -2.05 -1.33 -0.75
N THR A 31 -3.36 -1.49 -0.96
CA THR A 31 -4.01 -1.12 -2.22
C THR A 31 -3.97 0.39 -2.46
N LEU A 32 -4.26 1.19 -1.42
CA LEU A 32 -4.19 2.65 -1.53
C LEU A 32 -2.76 3.14 -1.82
N PHE A 33 -1.76 2.57 -1.17
CA PHE A 33 -0.36 2.91 -1.42
C PHE A 33 0.07 2.54 -2.84
N HIS A 34 -0.26 1.34 -3.30
CA HIS A 34 0.09 0.91 -4.66
C HIS A 34 -0.45 1.89 -5.70
N ASN A 35 -1.75 2.17 -5.65
CA ASN A 35 -2.39 3.11 -6.58
C ASN A 35 -1.80 4.52 -6.50
N PHE A 36 -1.51 5.01 -5.29
CA PHE A 36 -0.94 6.34 -5.09
C PHE A 36 0.48 6.46 -5.65
N PHE A 37 1.31 5.44 -5.45
CA PHE A 37 2.68 5.43 -5.99
C PHE A 37 2.69 5.32 -7.50
N GLU A 38 1.88 4.44 -8.07
CA GLU A 38 1.76 4.28 -9.52
C GLU A 38 1.33 5.61 -10.17
N GLU A 39 0.30 6.26 -9.64
CA GLU A 39 -0.18 7.54 -10.16
C GLU A 39 0.87 8.65 -10.06
N ARG A 40 1.64 8.68 -8.97
CA ARG A 40 2.74 9.62 -8.80
C ARG A 40 3.86 9.41 -9.82
N ILE A 41 4.21 8.16 -10.11
CA ILE A 41 5.22 7.83 -11.11
C ILE A 41 4.75 8.26 -12.49
N PHE A 42 3.53 7.90 -12.88
CA PHE A 42 3.00 8.34 -14.17
C PHE A 42 2.90 9.86 -14.27
N ALA A 43 2.59 10.56 -13.18
CA ALA A 43 2.61 12.02 -13.18
C ALA A 43 4.03 12.62 -13.38
N GLU A 44 5.07 11.94 -12.87
CA GLU A 44 6.47 12.32 -13.12
C GLU A 44 6.88 12.02 -14.56
N LEU A 45 6.59 10.83 -15.06
CA LEU A 45 6.84 10.46 -16.47
C LEU A 45 6.09 11.37 -17.45
N ASP A 46 4.87 11.80 -17.14
CA ASP A 46 4.11 12.72 -17.96
C ASP A 46 4.75 14.11 -18.03
N ARG A 47 5.37 14.59 -16.93
CA ARG A 47 6.15 15.85 -16.95
C ARG A 47 7.39 15.74 -17.81
N ASP A 48 8.13 14.62 -17.68
CA ASP A 48 9.32 14.37 -18.47
C ASP A 48 8.94 14.19 -19.96
N LEU A 49 7.80 13.58 -20.27
CA LEU A 49 7.27 13.46 -21.63
C LEU A 49 6.91 14.83 -22.24
N ILE A 50 6.31 15.73 -21.46
CA ILE A 50 6.05 17.12 -21.89
C ILE A 50 7.36 17.83 -22.18
N GLN A 51 8.36 17.67 -21.34
CA GLN A 51 9.67 18.27 -21.52
C GLN A 51 10.38 17.68 -22.75
N LEU A 52 10.29 16.37 -22.97
CA LEU A 52 10.79 15.70 -24.17
C LEU A 52 10.16 16.28 -25.44
N THR A 53 8.84 16.47 -25.40
CA THR A 53 8.09 17.06 -26.53
C THR A 53 8.52 18.51 -26.79
N ALA A 54 8.71 19.31 -25.77
CA ALA A 54 9.14 20.71 -25.88
C ALA A 54 10.58 20.85 -26.41
N ASN A 55 11.44 19.86 -26.10
CA ASN A 55 12.85 19.84 -26.53
C ASN A 55 13.06 19.13 -27.86
N LEU A 56 12.01 18.60 -28.48
CA LEU A 56 12.05 18.01 -29.80
C LEU A 56 12.18 19.10 -30.86
N SER A 57 13.14 18.94 -31.76
CA SER A 57 13.31 19.83 -32.91
C SER A 57 13.54 19.05 -34.21
N ILE A 58 13.03 19.59 -35.29
CA ILE A 58 13.18 19.01 -36.64
C ILE A 58 14.12 19.95 -37.42
N GLY A 59 15.26 19.43 -37.83
CA GLY A 59 16.21 20.15 -38.66
C GLY A 59 15.69 20.39 -40.10
N GLN A 60 16.32 21.30 -40.82
CA GLN A 60 15.96 21.65 -42.22
C GLN A 60 16.04 20.44 -43.17
N ASN A 61 16.85 19.46 -42.89
CA ASN A 61 16.99 18.19 -43.62
C ASN A 61 16.02 17.09 -43.12
N GLY A 62 15.05 17.44 -42.27
CA GLY A 62 14.09 16.50 -41.74
C GLY A 62 14.60 15.62 -40.58
N SER A 63 15.85 15.79 -40.14
CA SER A 63 16.40 15.03 -39.01
C SER A 63 15.74 15.46 -37.69
N ILE A 64 15.39 14.48 -36.88
CA ILE A 64 14.87 14.71 -35.54
C ILE A 64 16.04 14.85 -34.57
N SER A 65 15.97 15.82 -33.67
CA SER A 65 16.94 15.99 -32.59
C SER A 65 16.20 16.37 -31.29
N VAL A 66 16.76 15.96 -30.15
CA VAL A 66 16.23 16.27 -28.83
C VAL A 66 17.31 17.00 -28.05
N ALA A 67 16.99 18.21 -27.58
CA ALA A 67 17.88 18.95 -26.71
C ALA A 67 17.95 18.25 -25.33
N PRO A 68 19.08 18.40 -24.59
CA PRO A 68 19.23 17.77 -23.29
C PRO A 68 18.06 18.07 -22.35
N LEU A 69 17.54 17.04 -21.69
CA LEU A 69 16.50 17.15 -20.69
C LEU A 69 17.08 17.60 -19.35
N THR A 70 16.28 18.24 -18.53
CA THR A 70 16.70 18.80 -17.22
C THR A 70 17.11 17.70 -16.23
N ASN A 71 16.47 16.53 -16.28
CA ASN A 71 16.78 15.43 -15.38
C ASN A 71 18.10 14.77 -15.80
N PRO A 72 19.17 14.84 -14.95
CA PRO A 72 20.49 14.31 -15.30
C PRO A 72 20.50 12.79 -15.44
N ARG A 73 19.50 12.07 -14.93
CA ARG A 73 19.38 10.62 -15.05
C ARG A 73 19.31 10.15 -16.49
N PHE A 74 18.75 10.93 -17.39
CA PHE A 74 18.72 10.61 -18.83
C PHE A 74 20.12 10.56 -19.48
N GLY A 75 21.10 11.19 -18.87
CA GLY A 75 22.51 11.19 -19.31
C GLY A 75 23.37 10.08 -18.70
N LEU A 76 22.89 9.42 -17.64
CA LEU A 76 23.65 8.40 -16.91
C LEU A 76 23.28 7.01 -17.41
N PRO A 77 24.24 6.19 -17.89
CA PRO A 77 23.96 4.83 -18.32
C PRO A 77 23.28 4.01 -17.23
N PHE A 78 22.26 3.25 -17.60
CA PHE A 78 21.50 2.34 -16.73
C PHE A 78 20.90 3.02 -15.48
N SER A 79 20.55 4.31 -15.59
CA SER A 79 19.99 5.09 -14.47
C SER A 79 18.57 4.71 -14.07
N GLY A 80 17.92 3.79 -14.81
CA GLY A 80 16.54 3.39 -14.58
C GLY A 80 15.50 4.35 -15.15
N LEU A 81 15.88 5.49 -15.73
CA LEU A 81 14.99 6.46 -16.36
C LEU A 81 15.42 6.66 -17.82
N TYR A 82 14.50 6.42 -18.75
CA TYR A 82 14.76 6.32 -20.18
C TYR A 82 13.79 7.15 -20.99
N TRP A 83 14.22 7.65 -22.14
CA TRP A 83 13.33 8.21 -23.15
C TRP A 83 13.67 7.68 -24.54
N GLN A 84 12.64 7.63 -25.40
CA GLN A 84 12.75 7.25 -26.79
C GLN A 84 11.85 8.14 -27.64
N ALA A 85 12.37 8.52 -28.82
CA ALA A 85 11.59 9.14 -29.88
C ALA A 85 11.67 8.24 -31.12
N PHE A 86 10.53 7.74 -31.56
CA PHE A 86 10.43 6.80 -32.66
C PHE A 86 9.60 7.39 -33.80
N GLU A 87 10.12 7.29 -34.99
CA GLU A 87 9.42 7.59 -36.23
C GLU A 87 9.39 6.35 -37.11
N PRO A 88 8.23 5.94 -37.65
CA PRO A 88 8.16 4.79 -38.56
C PRO A 88 9.09 4.93 -39.76
N GLY A 89 9.92 3.91 -40.01
CA GLY A 89 10.90 3.91 -41.08
C GLY A 89 12.25 4.51 -40.75
N ASN A 90 12.42 5.09 -39.57
CA ASN A 90 13.68 5.66 -39.10
C ASN A 90 14.19 4.94 -37.84
N GLN A 91 15.49 5.05 -37.58
CA GLN A 91 16.08 4.56 -36.35
C GLN A 91 15.56 5.39 -35.16
N ALA A 92 15.18 4.72 -34.08
CA ALA A 92 14.75 5.40 -32.86
C ALA A 92 15.88 6.22 -32.25
N LEU A 93 15.58 7.44 -31.86
CA LEU A 93 16.44 8.22 -30.98
C LEU A 93 16.19 7.81 -29.54
N VAL A 94 17.23 7.50 -28.80
CA VAL A 94 17.14 7.03 -27.42
C VAL A 94 18.00 7.86 -26.48
N SER A 95 17.60 7.90 -25.22
CA SER A 95 18.40 8.51 -24.16
C SER A 95 19.75 7.78 -24.00
N ARG A 96 20.78 8.50 -23.58
CA ARG A 96 22.07 7.88 -23.25
C ARG A 96 21.96 6.83 -22.14
N SER A 97 21.00 6.98 -21.26
CA SER A 97 20.72 6.04 -20.18
C SER A 97 20.33 4.64 -20.67
N LEU A 98 19.74 4.55 -21.88
CA LEU A 98 19.34 3.29 -22.50
C LEU A 98 20.50 2.55 -23.19
N TRP A 99 21.68 3.18 -23.28
CA TRP A 99 22.91 2.63 -23.84
C TRP A 99 22.79 2.10 -25.28
N GLY A 100 21.87 2.69 -26.08
CA GLY A 100 21.67 2.35 -27.50
C GLY A 100 20.67 1.22 -27.76
N GLU A 101 20.10 0.60 -26.75
CA GLU A 101 19.02 -0.37 -26.90
C GLU A 101 17.66 0.34 -26.90
N ALA A 102 16.93 0.26 -28.04
CA ALA A 102 15.55 0.73 -28.08
C ALA A 102 14.63 -0.33 -27.45
N TYR A 103 13.62 0.11 -26.73
CA TYR A 103 12.56 -0.79 -26.27
C TYR A 103 11.38 -0.77 -27.25
N GLU A 104 10.72 -1.92 -27.41
CA GLU A 104 9.53 -2.01 -28.23
C GLU A 104 8.33 -1.42 -27.47
N PHE A 105 7.89 -0.23 -27.90
CA PHE A 105 6.65 0.34 -27.40
C PHE A 105 5.51 -0.25 -28.23
N SER A 106 4.94 -1.35 -27.73
CA SER A 106 3.91 -2.13 -28.42
C SER A 106 2.53 -1.47 -28.46
N ALA A 107 2.33 -0.34 -27.80
CA ALA A 107 1.09 0.40 -27.95
C ALA A 107 1.11 1.09 -29.31
N ASN A 108 0.12 0.79 -30.16
CA ASN A 108 -0.20 1.55 -31.35
C ASN A 108 -0.91 2.84 -30.86
N PRO A 109 -0.16 3.90 -30.47
CA PRO A 109 -0.76 5.02 -29.79
C PRO A 109 -1.62 5.78 -30.81
N ILE A 110 -2.88 5.95 -30.46
CA ILE A 110 -3.77 6.81 -31.23
C ILE A 110 -3.17 8.22 -31.19
N ALA A 111 -2.99 8.81 -32.35
CA ALA A 111 -2.41 10.15 -32.46
C ALA A 111 -3.19 11.15 -31.58
N GLY A 112 -2.46 11.93 -30.78
CA GLY A 112 -3.04 12.89 -29.83
C GLY A 112 -3.44 12.32 -28.47
N GLN A 113 -3.40 11.00 -28.26
CA GLN A 113 -3.73 10.38 -27.00
C GLN A 113 -2.47 9.92 -26.25
N ARG A 114 -2.42 10.15 -24.94
CA ARG A 114 -1.37 9.60 -24.05
C ARG A 114 -1.74 8.17 -23.71
N THR A 115 -0.75 7.29 -23.77
CA THR A 115 -0.90 5.86 -23.43
C THR A 115 0.04 5.53 -22.31
N ARG A 116 -0.46 4.88 -21.27
CA ARG A 116 0.30 4.34 -20.16
C ARG A 116 0.28 2.82 -20.24
N SER A 117 1.41 2.17 -20.06
CA SER A 117 1.50 0.72 -20.07
C SER A 117 2.73 0.23 -19.30
N GLU A 118 2.71 -1.04 -18.99
CA GLU A 118 3.87 -1.78 -18.50
C GLU A 118 4.46 -2.57 -19.66
N ILE A 119 5.77 -2.52 -19.80
CA ILE A 119 6.51 -3.30 -20.78
C ILE A 119 7.70 -3.96 -20.09
N HIS A 120 8.30 -4.93 -20.77
CA HIS A 120 9.56 -5.51 -20.30
C HIS A 120 10.68 -5.06 -21.24
N SER A 121 11.81 -4.68 -20.66
CA SER A 121 13.02 -4.39 -21.44
C SER A 121 13.53 -5.68 -22.10
N SER A 122 14.44 -5.57 -23.08
CA SER A 122 15.12 -6.72 -23.70
C SER A 122 15.81 -7.65 -22.68
N GLN A 123 16.12 -7.14 -21.49
CA GLN A 123 16.71 -7.87 -20.37
C GLN A 123 15.65 -8.44 -19.39
N GLY A 124 14.36 -8.33 -19.69
CA GLY A 124 13.27 -8.82 -18.86
C GLY A 124 12.97 -7.94 -17.64
N VAL A 125 13.52 -6.71 -17.57
CA VAL A 125 13.24 -5.78 -16.48
C VAL A 125 11.90 -5.09 -16.74
N PRO A 126 10.97 -5.08 -15.77
CA PRO A 126 9.68 -4.40 -15.92
C PRO A 126 9.88 -2.88 -15.93
N LEU A 127 9.28 -2.23 -16.92
CA LEU A 127 9.32 -0.79 -17.12
C LEU A 127 7.90 -0.23 -17.13
N LEU A 128 7.68 0.82 -16.36
CA LEU A 128 6.49 1.67 -16.48
C LEU A 128 6.75 2.73 -17.55
N ILE A 129 5.88 2.80 -18.55
CA ILE A 129 6.06 3.68 -19.70
C ILE A 129 4.84 4.57 -19.92
N THR A 130 5.09 5.82 -20.25
CA THR A 130 4.09 6.72 -20.84
C THR A 130 4.54 7.14 -22.21
N GLY A 131 3.62 7.17 -23.17
CA GLY A 131 3.90 7.52 -24.55
C GLY A 131 2.84 8.46 -25.13
N TRP A 132 3.28 9.26 -26.09
CA TRP A 132 2.45 10.19 -26.81
C TRP A 132 2.86 10.25 -28.27
N THR A 133 1.92 10.02 -29.19
CA THR A 133 2.14 10.20 -30.62
C THR A 133 1.68 11.57 -31.05
N ILE A 134 2.61 12.34 -31.58
CA ILE A 134 2.38 13.67 -32.15
C ILE A 134 2.45 13.61 -33.68
N LEU A 135 1.60 14.39 -34.32
CA LEU A 135 1.61 14.58 -35.76
C LEU A 135 2.22 15.95 -36.06
N ILE A 136 3.25 15.99 -36.88
CA ILE A 136 3.95 17.23 -37.24
C ILE A 136 3.93 17.37 -38.76
N GLY A 137 3.62 18.57 -39.26
CA GLY A 137 3.51 18.89 -40.67
C GLY A 137 2.06 19.07 -41.13
N ASP A 138 1.88 19.62 -42.33
CA ASP A 138 0.58 19.88 -42.92
C ASP A 138 0.34 18.97 -44.14
N GLY A 139 -0.91 18.49 -44.30
CA GLY A 139 -1.38 17.71 -45.42
C GLY A 139 -0.65 16.39 -45.65
N GLU A 140 -0.21 16.10 -46.85
CA GLU A 140 0.41 14.82 -47.25
C GLU A 140 1.83 14.63 -46.68
N LEU A 141 2.45 15.66 -46.08
CA LEU A 141 3.78 15.62 -45.45
C LEU A 141 3.69 15.39 -43.93
N GLN A 142 2.53 14.95 -43.43
CA GLN A 142 2.35 14.71 -42.02
C GLN A 142 3.19 13.53 -41.51
N ARG A 143 4.04 13.79 -40.54
CA ARG A 143 4.94 12.81 -39.92
C ARG A 143 4.41 12.45 -38.53
N SER A 144 4.40 11.17 -38.24
CA SER A 144 3.97 10.64 -36.95
C SER A 144 5.22 10.31 -36.11
N ILE A 145 5.38 10.98 -34.97
CA ILE A 145 6.50 10.73 -34.05
C ILE A 145 5.92 10.27 -32.72
N THR A 146 6.33 9.09 -32.30
CA THR A 146 5.98 8.55 -30.97
C THR A 146 7.08 8.86 -30.00
N LEU A 147 6.76 9.65 -28.99
CA LEU A 147 7.62 9.97 -27.86
C LEU A 147 7.22 9.11 -26.67
N SER A 148 8.18 8.57 -25.98
CA SER A 148 7.93 7.77 -24.78
C SER A 148 8.99 8.00 -23.72
N VAL A 149 8.55 7.94 -22.46
CA VAL A 149 9.42 7.99 -21.28
C VAL A 149 9.10 6.77 -20.43
N ALA A 150 10.12 6.09 -19.97
CA ALA A 150 10.00 4.88 -19.17
C ALA A 150 10.87 4.94 -17.92
N THR A 151 10.40 4.33 -16.84
CA THR A 151 11.18 4.14 -15.62
C THR A 151 11.18 2.69 -15.20
N ASN A 152 12.26 2.27 -14.53
CA ASN A 152 12.38 0.94 -13.99
C ASN A 152 11.47 0.79 -12.75
N GLU A 153 10.55 -0.17 -12.80
CA GLU A 153 9.65 -0.46 -11.70
C GLU A 153 10.40 -0.96 -10.44
N SER A 154 11.52 -1.65 -10.60
CA SER A 154 12.29 -2.19 -9.47
C SER A 154 12.83 -1.11 -8.52
N GLU A 155 13.18 0.09 -9.01
CA GLU A 155 13.59 1.20 -8.13
C GLU A 155 12.45 1.65 -7.21
N VAL A 156 11.24 1.58 -7.72
CA VAL A 156 10.01 1.91 -6.97
C VAL A 156 9.73 0.85 -5.92
N ILE A 157 9.90 -0.42 -6.28
CA ILE A 157 9.73 -1.56 -5.37
C ILE A 157 10.73 -1.49 -4.22
N GLU A 158 11.99 -1.12 -4.46
CA GLU A 158 13.00 -0.99 -3.40
C GLU A 158 12.69 0.16 -2.42
N ALA A 159 12.27 1.32 -2.93
CA ALA A 159 11.88 2.45 -2.08
C ALA A 159 10.66 2.10 -1.22
N THR A 160 9.69 1.38 -1.79
CA THR A 160 8.50 0.93 -1.07
C THR A 160 8.77 -0.24 -0.12
N ALA A 161 9.76 -1.10 -0.40
CA ALA A 161 10.11 -2.23 0.45
C ALA A 161 10.61 -1.80 1.84
N LYS A 162 11.41 -0.74 1.92
CA LYS A 162 11.88 -0.17 3.19
C LYS A 162 10.70 0.38 4.02
N PHE A 163 9.79 1.08 3.37
CA PHE A 163 8.58 1.57 4.04
C PHE A 163 7.69 0.43 4.50
N ARG A 164 7.49 -0.60 3.67
CA ARG A 164 6.69 -1.78 3.99
C ARG A 164 7.23 -2.55 5.19
N SER A 165 8.55 -2.71 5.29
CA SER A 165 9.16 -3.41 6.44
C SER A 165 8.97 -2.64 7.75
N ALA A 166 9.13 -1.32 7.74
CA ALA A 166 8.86 -0.47 8.89
C ALA A 166 7.37 -0.53 9.28
N PHE A 167 6.47 -0.48 8.28
CA PHE A 167 5.03 -0.56 8.50
C PHE A 167 4.61 -1.89 9.13
N ILE A 168 5.13 -3.03 8.66
CA ILE A 168 4.88 -4.35 9.24
C ILE A 168 5.34 -4.40 10.71
N LEU A 169 6.51 -3.83 11.01
CA LEU A 169 7.00 -3.76 12.39
C LEU A 169 6.02 -3.01 13.30
N TRP A 170 5.53 -1.84 12.86
CA TRP A 170 4.53 -1.06 13.60
C TRP A 170 3.20 -1.80 13.78
N LEU A 171 2.74 -2.56 12.77
CA LEU A 171 1.55 -3.39 12.87
C LEU A 171 1.72 -4.49 13.93
N ILE A 172 2.88 -5.15 13.96
CA ILE A 172 3.17 -6.17 14.98
C ILE A 172 3.18 -5.56 16.38
N LEU A 173 3.81 -4.41 16.58
CA LEU A 173 3.82 -3.71 17.86
C LEU A 173 2.41 -3.30 18.29
N MET A 174 1.60 -2.77 17.37
CA MET A 174 0.20 -2.42 17.63
C MET A 174 -0.63 -3.65 17.99
N PHE A 175 -0.46 -4.76 17.29
CA PHE A 175 -1.13 -6.03 17.58
C PHE A 175 -0.81 -6.53 18.98
N LEU A 176 0.47 -6.56 19.37
CA LEU A 176 0.90 -6.97 20.70
C LEU A 176 0.34 -6.05 21.79
N GLY A 177 0.35 -4.74 21.55
CA GLY A 177 -0.23 -3.75 22.47
C GLY A 177 -1.73 -3.95 22.67
N LEU A 178 -2.48 -4.20 21.60
CA LEU A 178 -3.93 -4.44 21.65
C LEU A 178 -4.27 -5.76 22.35
N ILE A 179 -3.48 -6.82 22.13
CA ILE A 179 -3.66 -8.10 22.85
C ILE A 179 -3.37 -7.91 24.34
N MET A 180 -2.31 -7.20 24.69
CA MET A 180 -1.97 -6.91 26.08
C MET A 180 -3.07 -6.08 26.77
N ALA A 181 -3.56 -5.04 26.09
CA ALA A 181 -4.68 -4.23 26.58
C ALA A 181 -5.95 -5.07 26.79
N SER A 182 -6.29 -5.91 25.82
CA SER A 182 -7.43 -6.82 25.89
C SER A 182 -7.29 -7.82 27.05
N TRP A 183 -6.11 -8.38 27.25
CA TRP A 183 -5.82 -9.26 28.37
C TRP A 183 -6.02 -8.57 29.73
N VAL A 184 -5.49 -7.36 29.89
CA VAL A 184 -5.68 -6.55 31.11
C VAL A 184 -7.15 -6.24 31.32
N GLN A 185 -7.86 -5.82 30.28
CA GLN A 185 -9.29 -5.48 30.35
C GLN A 185 -10.13 -6.69 30.77
N VAL A 186 -9.91 -7.86 30.18
CA VAL A 186 -10.63 -9.09 30.52
C VAL A 186 -10.31 -9.49 31.97
N ARG A 187 -9.05 -9.40 32.38
CA ARG A 187 -8.66 -9.76 33.75
C ARG A 187 -9.28 -8.84 34.80
N LEU A 188 -9.24 -7.53 34.57
CA LEU A 188 -9.86 -6.55 35.46
C LEU A 188 -11.38 -6.69 35.49
N GLY A 189 -12.02 -6.95 34.34
CA GLY A 189 -13.49 -7.14 34.26
C GLY A 189 -13.99 -8.41 34.92
N LEU A 190 -13.15 -9.45 35.04
CA LEU A 190 -13.55 -10.71 35.68
C LEU A 190 -13.26 -10.77 37.19
N VAL A 191 -12.43 -9.87 37.73
CA VAL A 191 -12.14 -9.80 39.19
C VAL A 191 -13.40 -9.69 40.09
N PRO A 192 -14.39 -8.85 39.73
CA PRO A 192 -15.62 -8.78 40.56
C PRO A 192 -16.39 -10.08 40.64
N LEU A 193 -16.43 -10.86 39.56
CA LEU A 193 -17.08 -12.17 39.51
C LEU A 193 -16.37 -13.20 40.38
N GLU A 194 -15.03 -13.20 40.41
CA GLU A 194 -14.28 -14.06 41.34
C GLU A 194 -14.53 -13.69 42.80
N THR A 195 -14.64 -12.39 43.08
CA THR A 195 -14.95 -11.89 44.41
C THR A 195 -16.33 -12.29 44.85
N LEU A 196 -17.33 -12.18 43.97
CA LEU A 196 -18.68 -12.67 44.26
C LEU A 196 -18.70 -14.16 44.54
N ARG A 197 -18.04 -14.97 43.69
CA ARG A 197 -17.94 -16.43 43.92
C ARG A 197 -17.38 -16.77 45.28
N LYS A 198 -16.28 -16.13 45.69
CA LYS A 198 -15.67 -16.36 47.02
C LYS A 198 -16.59 -15.96 48.17
N LYS A 199 -17.33 -14.86 48.03
CA LYS A 199 -18.31 -14.42 49.05
C LYS A 199 -19.51 -15.39 49.16
N VAL A 200 -20.03 -15.86 48.03
CA VAL A 200 -21.10 -16.89 48.00
C VAL A 200 -20.63 -18.19 48.65
N GLU A 201 -19.38 -18.60 48.42
CA GLU A 201 -18.79 -19.77 49.04
C GLU A 201 -18.65 -19.62 50.58
N GLN A 202 -18.32 -18.40 51.07
CA GLN A 202 -18.27 -18.08 52.51
C GLN A 202 -19.64 -18.12 53.14
N VAL A 203 -20.70 -17.65 52.49
CA VAL A 203 -22.06 -17.75 53.00
C VAL A 203 -22.52 -19.22 53.00
N ARG A 204 -22.25 -19.99 51.94
CA ARG A 204 -22.58 -21.41 51.86
C ARG A 204 -21.88 -22.25 52.94
N SER A 205 -20.66 -21.87 53.33
CA SER A 205 -19.93 -22.57 54.40
C SER A 205 -20.33 -22.15 55.82
N GLY A 206 -21.32 -21.24 55.97
CA GLY A 206 -21.76 -20.72 57.26
C GLY A 206 -20.81 -19.72 57.90
N ALA A 207 -19.78 -19.27 57.17
CA ALA A 207 -18.82 -18.28 57.66
C ALA A 207 -19.39 -16.83 57.65
N LYS A 208 -20.45 -16.59 56.88
CA LYS A 208 -21.19 -15.32 56.82
C LYS A 208 -22.66 -15.56 56.54
N ASP A 209 -23.53 -14.73 57.13
CA ASP A 209 -24.98 -14.84 56.97
C ASP A 209 -25.54 -14.09 55.78
N LYS A 210 -24.75 -13.13 55.19
CA LYS A 210 -25.16 -12.28 54.08
C LYS A 210 -23.98 -11.95 53.14
N LEU A 211 -24.32 -11.61 51.89
CA LEU A 211 -23.37 -11.06 50.91
C LEU A 211 -23.26 -9.56 51.13
N ASP A 212 -22.23 -9.10 51.86
CA ASP A 212 -21.96 -7.70 52.12
C ASP A 212 -20.71 -7.20 51.37
N GLY A 213 -20.76 -5.92 50.94
CA GLY A 213 -19.61 -5.20 50.40
C GLY A 213 -19.94 -4.42 49.13
N PRO A 214 -18.97 -3.62 48.61
CA PRO A 214 -19.14 -2.88 47.37
C PRO A 214 -19.12 -3.86 46.18
N PHE A 215 -20.26 -3.97 45.53
CA PHE A 215 -20.39 -4.70 44.26
C PHE A 215 -20.55 -3.68 43.09
N PRO A 216 -20.01 -3.95 41.90
CA PRO A 216 -20.36 -3.21 40.72
C PRO A 216 -21.88 -3.22 40.45
N LEU A 217 -22.37 -2.17 39.77
CA LEU A 217 -23.79 -1.99 39.48
C LEU A 217 -24.41 -3.20 38.76
N GLU A 218 -23.64 -3.86 37.93
CA GLU A 218 -24.04 -5.03 37.16
C GLU A 218 -24.22 -6.30 38.01
N VAL A 219 -23.57 -6.33 39.17
CA VAL A 219 -23.59 -7.50 40.10
C VAL A 219 -24.50 -7.29 41.27
N GLN A 220 -24.89 -6.04 41.60
CA GLN A 220 -25.76 -5.70 42.74
C GLN A 220 -27.12 -6.42 42.72
N PRO A 221 -27.83 -6.51 41.56
CA PRO A 221 -29.11 -7.22 41.51
C PRO A 221 -28.98 -8.69 41.91
N LEU A 222 -27.93 -9.35 41.41
CA LEU A 222 -27.64 -10.75 41.68
C LEU A 222 -27.30 -10.98 43.17
N ALA A 223 -26.55 -10.09 43.77
CA ALA A 223 -26.24 -10.15 45.21
C ALA A 223 -27.48 -9.93 46.06
N GLY A 224 -28.42 -9.08 45.62
CA GLY A 224 -29.72 -8.87 46.25
C GLY A 224 -30.60 -10.14 46.25
N GLU A 225 -30.78 -10.77 45.09
CA GLU A 225 -31.55 -12.00 44.92
C GLU A 225 -30.98 -13.14 45.78
N VAL A 226 -29.66 -13.28 45.85
CA VAL A 226 -29.02 -14.30 46.70
C VAL A 226 -29.29 -14.00 48.18
N ASN A 227 -29.26 -12.75 48.63
CA ASN A 227 -29.58 -12.39 50.01
C ASN A 227 -31.05 -12.64 50.37
N GLU A 228 -32.01 -12.45 49.44
CA GLU A 228 -33.41 -12.77 49.61
C GLU A 228 -33.66 -14.28 49.75
N LEU A 229 -32.89 -15.12 49.05
CA LEU A 229 -32.98 -16.57 49.13
C LEU A 229 -32.38 -17.13 50.45
N LEU A 230 -31.54 -16.34 51.12
CA LEU A 230 -30.87 -16.72 52.37
C LEU A 230 -31.62 -16.22 53.61
N ALA A 231 -32.61 -15.34 53.48
CA ALA A 231 -33.44 -14.78 54.57
C ALA A 231 -34.63 -15.66 54.85
#